data_0439bf8c7b65d201ce7ed2e91847d3f9
#
_entry.id   0439bf8c7b65d201ce7ed2e91847d3f9
#
_cell.length_a   1.000
_cell.length_b   1.000
_cell.length_c   1.000
_cell.angle_alpha   90.00
_cell.angle_beta   90.00
_cell.angle_gamma   90.00
#
_symmetry.space_group_name_H-M   'P 1'
#
loop_
_entity.id
_entity.type
_entity.pdbx_description
1 polymer ?
#
loop_
_entity_poly.entity_id
_entity_poly.type
_entity_poly.pdbx_seq_one_letter_code
_entity_poly.pdbx_strand_id
1 'polypeptide(L)'
;MAKCIVALVDNVLIQPRIEAAAAHLGYGVEFVGPTDDLVAYLVARQPVLILVDLSTRAVDWERWVMTVKANAATRKMPILAFGSHLDKALSNRARRAGCDTVLSNGAFLSDPAGAIAQHARPDESEQLRQQAQQPLPALALQAIEQFNRGEFWEQHETFEHVWRDEPGPVRQMYQGILQVGVAYYQIQRRNYVGARRLFQRAWQYLSALPDVCQGVDIAQLRADAQAAQAELERLGPERIAEFPPELFKPIRLVK
;
A
#
# COMPACT_ATOMS: atom_id res chain seq x y z
N MET A 1 -8.77 -3.98 11.17
CA MET A 1 -9.84 -3.27 10.43
C MET A 1 -10.52 -4.26 9.51
N ALA A 2 -11.86 -4.18 9.33
CA ALA A 2 -12.54 -5.01 8.35
C ALA A 2 -11.98 -4.68 6.95
N LYS A 3 -11.72 -5.71 6.15
CA LYS A 3 -11.25 -5.53 4.77
C LYS A 3 -12.33 -4.88 3.95
N CYS A 4 -11.97 -3.88 3.16
CA CYS A 4 -12.93 -3.14 2.35
C CYS A 4 -12.57 -3.19 0.86
N ILE A 5 -13.60 -3.10 0.06
CA ILE A 5 -13.55 -2.81 -1.37
C ILE A 5 -13.93 -1.34 -1.51
N VAL A 6 -13.16 -0.58 -2.27
CA VAL A 6 -13.54 0.78 -2.66
C VAL A 6 -14.13 0.71 -4.07
N ALA A 7 -15.35 1.22 -4.24
CA ALA A 7 -16.09 1.11 -5.50
C ALA A 7 -16.46 2.49 -6.05
N LEU A 8 -15.93 2.83 -7.22
CA LEU A 8 -16.36 3.98 -8.02
C LEU A 8 -17.52 3.54 -8.91
N VAL A 9 -18.72 3.54 -8.34
CA VAL A 9 -19.97 3.07 -8.96
C VAL A 9 -21.09 3.98 -8.52
N ASP A 10 -21.67 4.75 -9.44
CA ASP A 10 -22.78 5.67 -9.17
C ASP A 10 -24.16 5.05 -9.51
N ASN A 11 -24.18 3.90 -10.17
CA ASN A 11 -25.41 3.19 -10.50
C ASN A 11 -25.99 2.46 -9.27
N VAL A 12 -27.00 3.07 -8.64
CA VAL A 12 -27.68 2.57 -7.45
C VAL A 12 -28.33 1.19 -7.62
N LEU A 13 -28.60 0.75 -8.85
CA LEU A 13 -29.17 -0.59 -9.12
C LEU A 13 -28.12 -1.70 -9.05
N ILE A 14 -26.83 -1.36 -9.22
CA ILE A 14 -25.73 -2.31 -9.19
C ILE A 14 -25.12 -2.39 -7.78
N GLN A 15 -25.14 -1.30 -7.02
CA GLN A 15 -24.55 -1.23 -5.69
C GLN A 15 -24.98 -2.38 -4.74
N PRO A 16 -26.27 -2.70 -4.58
CA PRO A 16 -26.69 -3.79 -3.69
C PRO A 16 -26.13 -5.16 -4.10
N ARG A 17 -25.93 -5.39 -5.40
CA ARG A 17 -25.36 -6.64 -5.90
C ARG A 17 -23.87 -6.77 -5.54
N ILE A 18 -23.12 -5.65 -5.63
CA ILE A 18 -21.74 -5.59 -5.20
C ILE A 18 -21.64 -5.80 -3.69
N GLU A 19 -22.49 -5.12 -2.91
CA GLU A 19 -22.53 -5.28 -1.44
C GLU A 19 -22.82 -6.72 -1.03
N ALA A 20 -23.83 -7.36 -1.61
CA ALA A 20 -24.16 -8.74 -1.32
C ALA A 20 -23.03 -9.71 -1.67
N ALA A 21 -22.39 -9.51 -2.82
CA ALA A 21 -21.26 -10.32 -3.26
C ALA A 21 -20.04 -10.13 -2.35
N ALA A 22 -19.72 -8.90 -1.98
CA ALA A 22 -18.62 -8.59 -1.08
C ALA A 22 -18.86 -9.13 0.33
N ALA A 23 -20.06 -8.97 0.87
CA ALA A 23 -20.46 -9.49 2.18
C ALA A 23 -20.35 -11.03 2.25
N HIS A 24 -20.71 -11.73 1.17
CA HIS A 24 -20.52 -13.18 1.07
C HIS A 24 -19.05 -13.61 1.21
N LEU A 25 -18.11 -12.74 0.79
CA LEU A 25 -16.66 -12.96 0.89
C LEU A 25 -16.06 -12.35 2.17
N GLY A 26 -16.88 -11.79 3.06
CA GLY A 26 -16.43 -11.14 4.30
C GLY A 26 -15.83 -9.75 4.12
N TYR A 27 -16.10 -9.08 3.00
CA TYR A 27 -15.64 -7.72 2.72
C TYR A 27 -16.75 -6.67 2.93
N GLY A 28 -16.37 -5.49 3.45
CA GLY A 28 -17.21 -4.29 3.35
C GLY A 28 -17.03 -3.60 2.00
N VAL A 29 -17.97 -2.76 1.61
CA VAL A 29 -17.87 -1.93 0.40
C VAL A 29 -18.05 -0.47 0.78
N GLU A 30 -17.15 0.39 0.30
CA GLU A 30 -17.30 1.84 0.35
C GLU A 30 -17.45 2.39 -1.06
N PHE A 31 -18.62 2.95 -1.35
CA PHE A 31 -18.85 3.66 -2.62
C PHE A 31 -18.27 5.06 -2.52
N VAL A 32 -17.42 5.41 -3.49
CA VAL A 32 -16.71 6.69 -3.52
C VAL A 32 -17.17 7.54 -4.70
N GLY A 33 -17.36 8.84 -4.42
CA GLY A 33 -17.58 9.88 -5.43
C GLY A 33 -16.35 10.78 -5.59
N PRO A 34 -16.56 12.05 -5.97
CA PRO A 34 -15.51 13.06 -5.96
C PRO A 34 -14.88 13.17 -4.56
N THR A 35 -13.56 13.20 -4.48
CA THR A 35 -12.81 13.31 -3.22
C THR A 35 -11.62 14.24 -3.39
N ASP A 36 -11.35 15.10 -2.40
CA ASP A 36 -10.29 16.12 -2.46
C ASP A 36 -8.89 15.49 -2.46
N ASP A 37 -8.68 14.43 -1.68
CA ASP A 37 -7.42 13.69 -1.64
C ASP A 37 -7.66 12.17 -1.77
N LEU A 38 -7.74 11.72 -3.01
CA LEU A 38 -7.94 10.33 -3.36
C LEU A 38 -6.83 9.42 -2.82
N VAL A 39 -5.59 9.88 -2.87
CA VAL A 39 -4.44 9.07 -2.45
C VAL A 39 -4.47 8.85 -0.95
N ALA A 40 -4.65 9.91 -0.16
CA ALA A 40 -4.77 9.80 1.30
C ALA A 40 -5.97 8.94 1.69
N TYR A 41 -7.11 9.09 1.01
CA TYR A 41 -8.30 8.28 1.22
C TYR A 41 -8.02 6.78 1.03
N LEU A 42 -7.39 6.40 -0.09
CA LEU A 42 -7.05 4.99 -0.39
C LEU A 42 -5.96 4.43 0.52
N VAL A 43 -4.96 5.25 0.86
CA VAL A 43 -3.88 4.86 1.79
C VAL A 43 -4.44 4.56 3.18
N ALA A 44 -5.37 5.36 3.68
CA ALA A 44 -6.00 5.14 4.99
C ALA A 44 -6.84 3.84 5.04
N ARG A 45 -7.45 3.44 3.93
CA ARG A 45 -8.35 2.27 3.85
C ARG A 45 -7.67 0.98 3.43
N GLN A 46 -6.58 1.05 2.69
CA GLN A 46 -5.86 -0.11 2.14
C GLN A 46 -6.81 -1.15 1.49
N PRO A 47 -7.64 -0.76 0.50
CA PRO A 47 -8.65 -1.64 -0.05
C PRO A 47 -8.03 -2.92 -0.63
N VAL A 48 -8.73 -4.04 -0.46
CA VAL A 48 -8.33 -5.32 -1.08
C VAL A 48 -8.57 -5.34 -2.58
N LEU A 49 -9.52 -4.51 -3.04
CA LEU A 49 -9.87 -4.34 -4.45
C LEU A 49 -10.49 -2.96 -4.66
N ILE A 50 -10.19 -2.36 -5.78
CA ILE A 50 -10.88 -1.18 -6.29
C ILE A 50 -11.77 -1.63 -7.44
N LEU A 51 -13.07 -1.32 -7.37
CA LEU A 51 -14.02 -1.56 -8.46
C LEU A 51 -14.32 -0.25 -9.17
N VAL A 52 -14.36 -0.26 -10.51
CA VAL A 52 -14.64 0.90 -11.34
C VAL A 52 -15.70 0.57 -12.36
N ASP A 53 -16.86 1.22 -12.27
CA ASP A 53 -17.86 1.21 -13.33
C ASP A 53 -17.45 2.23 -14.39
N LEU A 54 -17.11 1.76 -15.59
CA LEU A 54 -16.69 2.62 -16.71
C LEU A 54 -17.83 3.47 -17.28
N SER A 55 -19.07 3.26 -16.84
CA SER A 55 -20.23 4.07 -17.20
C SER A 55 -20.47 5.22 -16.20
N THR A 56 -19.73 5.29 -15.08
CA THR A 56 -19.87 6.35 -14.08
C THR A 56 -19.67 7.74 -14.69
N ARG A 57 -20.49 8.70 -14.26
CA ARG A 57 -20.43 10.11 -14.69
C ARG A 57 -20.14 11.06 -13.53
N ALA A 58 -20.18 10.55 -12.30
CA ALA A 58 -19.91 11.35 -11.10
C ALA A 58 -18.47 11.86 -11.06
N VAL A 59 -17.54 11.10 -11.66
CA VAL A 59 -16.10 11.40 -11.69
C VAL A 59 -15.55 11.04 -13.06
N ASP A 60 -14.50 11.74 -13.50
CA ASP A 60 -13.67 11.28 -14.62
C ASP A 60 -12.86 10.05 -14.14
N TRP A 61 -13.43 8.85 -14.38
CA TRP A 61 -12.85 7.59 -13.93
C TRP A 61 -11.45 7.35 -14.52
N GLU A 62 -11.16 7.83 -15.73
CA GLU A 62 -9.87 7.66 -16.38
C GLU A 62 -8.78 8.41 -15.61
N ARG A 63 -9.02 9.69 -15.33
CA ARG A 63 -8.13 10.51 -14.51
C ARG A 63 -8.00 9.96 -13.09
N TRP A 64 -9.10 9.45 -12.52
CA TRP A 64 -9.14 8.84 -11.20
C TRP A 64 -8.22 7.61 -11.12
N VAL A 65 -8.33 6.67 -12.09
CA VAL A 65 -7.48 5.48 -12.19
C VAL A 65 -6.01 5.85 -12.42
N MET A 66 -5.74 6.80 -13.31
CA MET A 66 -4.37 7.28 -13.55
C MET A 66 -3.74 7.88 -12.28
N THR A 67 -4.50 8.62 -11.47
CA THR A 67 -4.02 9.16 -10.18
C THR A 67 -3.63 8.04 -9.23
N VAL A 68 -4.46 6.99 -9.11
CA VAL A 68 -4.16 5.81 -8.28
C VAL A 68 -2.88 5.11 -8.74
N LYS A 69 -2.71 4.92 -10.05
CA LYS A 69 -1.55 4.17 -10.59
C LYS A 69 -0.26 5.01 -10.66
N ALA A 70 -0.37 6.33 -10.72
CA ALA A 70 0.79 7.21 -10.71
C ALA A 70 1.46 7.32 -9.34
N ASN A 71 0.72 7.13 -8.25
CA ASN A 71 1.25 7.29 -6.89
C ASN A 71 1.89 5.99 -6.39
N ALA A 72 3.10 6.10 -5.82
CA ALA A 72 3.84 4.97 -5.28
C ALA A 72 3.07 4.25 -4.16
N ALA A 73 2.22 4.96 -3.38
CA ALA A 73 1.44 4.41 -2.27
C ALA A 73 0.23 3.58 -2.70
N THR A 74 -0.32 3.83 -3.89
CA THR A 74 -1.58 3.21 -4.33
C THR A 74 -1.44 2.38 -5.61
N ARG A 75 -0.38 2.55 -6.39
CA ARG A 75 -0.22 1.90 -7.71
C ARG A 75 -0.31 0.38 -7.72
N LYS A 76 -0.03 -0.28 -6.58
CA LYS A 76 -0.12 -1.73 -6.43
C LYS A 76 -1.51 -2.21 -5.98
N MET A 77 -2.45 -1.30 -5.71
CA MET A 77 -3.82 -1.67 -5.40
C MET A 77 -4.47 -2.25 -6.67
N PRO A 78 -5.09 -3.44 -6.59
CA PRO A 78 -5.74 -4.04 -7.76
C PRO A 78 -6.97 -3.24 -8.16
N ILE A 79 -7.14 -3.02 -9.45
CA ILE A 79 -8.28 -2.30 -10.04
C ILE A 79 -8.99 -3.21 -11.03
N LEU A 80 -10.22 -3.60 -10.71
CA LEU A 80 -11.15 -4.30 -11.59
C LEU A 80 -12.17 -3.30 -12.14
N ALA A 81 -12.14 -3.08 -13.43
CA ALA A 81 -13.14 -2.25 -14.12
C ALA A 81 -14.18 -3.12 -14.84
N PHE A 82 -15.41 -2.62 -14.95
CA PHE A 82 -16.44 -3.26 -15.76
C PHE A 82 -17.21 -2.22 -16.57
N GLY A 83 -17.69 -2.64 -17.73
CA GLY A 83 -18.36 -1.72 -18.65
C GLY A 83 -19.05 -2.42 -19.83
N SER A 84 -19.52 -1.67 -20.82
CA SER A 84 -20.18 -2.23 -22.00
C SER A 84 -19.24 -3.12 -22.81
N HIS A 85 -19.65 -4.35 -23.09
CA HIS A 85 -18.90 -5.29 -23.92
C HIS A 85 -18.78 -4.87 -25.40
N LEU A 86 -19.64 -3.99 -25.85
CA LEU A 86 -19.66 -3.50 -27.24
C LEU A 86 -18.62 -2.39 -27.46
N ASP A 87 -18.12 -1.77 -26.41
CA ASP A 87 -17.15 -0.68 -26.49
C ASP A 87 -15.71 -1.16 -26.24
N LYS A 88 -15.09 -1.69 -27.31
CA LYS A 88 -13.66 -2.06 -27.28
C LYS A 88 -12.72 -0.89 -27.03
N ALA A 89 -13.12 0.32 -27.49
CA ALA A 89 -12.32 1.53 -27.29
C ALA A 89 -12.29 1.91 -25.80
N LEU A 90 -13.45 1.82 -25.12
CA LEU A 90 -13.56 2.05 -23.67
C LEU A 90 -12.70 1.05 -22.88
N SER A 91 -12.77 -0.25 -23.22
CA SER A 91 -11.95 -1.28 -22.57
C SER A 91 -10.45 -1.02 -22.75
N ASN A 92 -10.03 -0.59 -23.95
CA ASN A 92 -8.62 -0.27 -24.21
C ASN A 92 -8.17 0.99 -23.45
N ARG A 93 -9.05 2.01 -23.32
CA ARG A 93 -8.78 3.19 -22.50
C ARG A 93 -8.59 2.81 -21.05
N ALA A 94 -9.47 1.96 -20.49
CA ALA A 94 -9.37 1.51 -19.10
C ALA A 94 -8.04 0.79 -18.82
N ARG A 95 -7.60 -0.10 -19.71
CA ARG A 95 -6.29 -0.75 -19.60
C ARG A 95 -5.12 0.23 -19.67
N ARG A 96 -5.17 1.21 -20.58
CA ARG A 96 -4.14 2.26 -20.70
C ARG A 96 -4.10 3.16 -19.46
N ALA A 97 -5.24 3.45 -18.86
CA ALA A 97 -5.31 4.20 -17.61
C ALA A 97 -4.69 3.45 -16.44
N GLY A 98 -4.61 2.10 -16.52
CA GLY A 98 -3.98 1.26 -15.51
C GLY A 98 -4.93 0.31 -14.79
N CYS A 99 -6.15 0.07 -15.30
CA CYS A 99 -6.98 -1.01 -14.78
C CYS A 99 -6.31 -2.37 -15.02
N ASP A 100 -6.15 -3.16 -13.96
CA ASP A 100 -5.48 -4.46 -14.02
C ASP A 100 -6.34 -5.49 -14.75
N THR A 101 -7.67 -5.40 -14.58
CA THR A 101 -8.66 -6.24 -15.27
C THR A 101 -9.83 -5.40 -15.75
N VAL A 102 -10.35 -5.72 -16.94
CA VAL A 102 -11.55 -5.10 -17.49
C VAL A 102 -12.51 -6.20 -17.94
N LEU A 103 -13.70 -6.24 -17.33
CA LEU A 103 -14.77 -7.17 -17.63
C LEU A 103 -15.91 -6.49 -18.38
N SER A 104 -16.72 -7.26 -19.11
CA SER A 104 -18.01 -6.76 -19.56
C SER A 104 -19.01 -6.69 -18.41
N ASN A 105 -20.02 -5.80 -18.51
CA ASN A 105 -21.11 -5.73 -17.53
C ASN A 105 -21.76 -7.12 -17.33
N GLY A 106 -22.00 -7.85 -18.42
CA GLY A 106 -22.57 -9.21 -18.36
C GLY A 106 -21.68 -10.16 -17.57
N ALA A 107 -20.36 -10.19 -17.86
CA ALA A 107 -19.43 -11.07 -17.16
C ALA A 107 -19.31 -10.72 -15.67
N PHE A 108 -19.20 -9.43 -15.32
CA PHE A 108 -19.13 -8.99 -13.94
C PHE A 108 -20.44 -9.28 -13.18
N LEU A 109 -21.59 -8.90 -13.76
CA LEU A 109 -22.89 -9.04 -13.09
C LEU A 109 -23.42 -10.49 -13.06
N SER A 110 -22.92 -11.40 -13.89
CA SER A 110 -23.29 -12.82 -13.79
C SER A 110 -22.73 -13.49 -12.55
N ASP A 111 -21.52 -13.13 -12.13
CA ASP A 111 -20.88 -13.64 -10.92
C ASP A 111 -19.97 -12.56 -10.28
N PRO A 112 -20.55 -11.56 -9.59
CA PRO A 112 -19.76 -10.54 -8.93
C PRO A 112 -18.87 -11.09 -7.82
N ALA A 113 -19.31 -12.13 -7.09
CA ALA A 113 -18.53 -12.74 -6.02
C ALA A 113 -17.29 -13.44 -6.56
N GLY A 114 -17.44 -14.25 -7.61
CA GLY A 114 -16.30 -14.90 -8.29
C GLY A 114 -15.30 -13.87 -8.87
N ALA A 115 -15.82 -12.81 -9.51
CA ALA A 115 -14.98 -11.73 -10.03
C ALA A 115 -14.20 -11.01 -8.89
N ILE A 116 -14.85 -10.70 -7.77
CA ILE A 116 -14.18 -10.09 -6.61
C ILE A 116 -13.14 -11.05 -6.04
N ALA A 117 -13.49 -12.31 -5.79
CA ALA A 117 -12.59 -13.31 -5.22
C ALA A 117 -11.33 -13.53 -6.07
N GLN A 118 -11.48 -13.53 -7.40
CA GLN A 118 -10.37 -13.74 -8.33
C GLN A 118 -9.40 -12.55 -8.37
N HIS A 119 -9.88 -11.32 -8.15
CA HIS A 119 -9.09 -10.11 -8.36
C HIS A 119 -8.75 -9.35 -7.10
N ALA A 120 -9.41 -9.63 -5.97
CA ALA A 120 -9.03 -9.08 -4.67
C ALA A 120 -7.65 -9.60 -4.22
N ARG A 121 -6.94 -8.79 -3.46
CA ARG A 121 -5.72 -9.27 -2.80
C ARG A 121 -6.04 -10.45 -1.90
N PRO A 122 -5.20 -11.51 -1.92
CA PRO A 122 -5.38 -12.65 -1.01
C PRO A 122 -5.47 -12.22 0.45
N ASP A 123 -6.24 -12.95 1.23
CA ASP A 123 -6.29 -12.76 2.67
C ASP A 123 -5.08 -13.42 3.35
N GLU A 124 -4.01 -12.68 3.50
CA GLU A 124 -2.82 -13.12 4.21
C GLU A 124 -2.83 -12.76 5.70
N SER A 125 -3.96 -12.24 6.23
CA SER A 125 -3.98 -11.69 7.60
C SER A 125 -3.76 -12.74 8.69
N GLU A 126 -4.26 -13.95 8.51
CA GLU A 126 -4.03 -15.04 9.47
C GLU A 126 -2.58 -15.52 9.39
N GLN A 127 -2.05 -15.70 8.20
CA GLN A 127 -0.66 -16.05 7.99
C GLN A 127 0.27 -14.97 8.56
N LEU A 128 -0.05 -13.69 8.35
CA LEU A 128 0.71 -12.58 8.93
C LEU A 128 0.66 -12.61 10.46
N ARG A 129 -0.50 -12.87 11.08
CA ARG A 129 -0.61 -12.99 12.54
C ARG A 129 0.26 -14.12 13.10
N GLN A 130 0.27 -15.27 12.44
CA GLN A 130 1.10 -16.42 12.85
C GLN A 130 2.58 -16.11 12.67
N GLN A 131 2.98 -15.54 11.54
CA GLN A 131 4.36 -15.16 11.27
C GLN A 131 4.86 -14.01 12.18
N ALA A 132 3.98 -13.07 12.55
CA ALA A 132 4.33 -11.97 13.45
C ALA A 132 4.71 -12.46 14.87
N GLN A 133 4.26 -13.64 15.27
CA GLN A 133 4.61 -14.26 16.56
C GLN A 133 5.88 -15.12 16.51
N GLN A 134 6.43 -15.36 15.32
CA GLN A 134 7.66 -16.11 15.17
C GLN A 134 8.87 -15.29 15.62
N PRO A 135 9.96 -15.92 16.06
CA PRO A 135 11.19 -15.22 16.39
C PRO A 135 11.78 -14.55 15.13
N LEU A 136 12.41 -13.40 15.35
CA LEU A 136 13.12 -12.69 14.30
C LEU A 136 14.28 -13.55 13.76
N PRO A 137 14.42 -13.74 12.44
CA PRO A 137 15.56 -14.45 11.87
C PRO A 137 16.89 -13.77 12.21
N ALA A 138 17.95 -14.55 12.41
CA ALA A 138 19.27 -14.02 12.79
C ALA A 138 19.80 -12.96 11.81
N LEU A 139 19.58 -13.16 10.50
CA LEU A 139 19.99 -12.21 9.48
C LEU A 139 19.19 -10.90 9.57
N ALA A 140 17.89 -10.97 9.91
CA ALA A 140 17.07 -9.78 10.14
C ALA A 140 17.51 -9.01 11.40
N LEU A 141 17.91 -9.73 12.45
CA LEU A 141 18.49 -9.11 13.66
C LEU A 141 19.78 -8.38 13.31
N GLN A 142 20.68 -9.00 12.54
CA GLN A 142 21.91 -8.34 12.06
C GLN A 142 21.60 -7.07 11.28
N ALA A 143 20.60 -7.10 10.39
CA ALA A 143 20.20 -5.93 9.61
C ALA A 143 19.65 -4.79 10.51
N ILE A 144 18.90 -5.13 11.57
CA ILE A 144 18.44 -4.16 12.57
C ILE A 144 19.63 -3.56 13.35
N GLU A 145 20.61 -4.35 13.71
CA GLU A 145 21.82 -3.85 14.37
C GLU A 145 22.59 -2.88 13.47
N GLN A 146 22.72 -3.18 12.17
CA GLN A 146 23.32 -2.28 11.18
C GLN A 146 22.52 -0.97 11.10
N PHE A 147 21.18 -1.06 10.97
CA PHE A 147 20.31 0.10 11.00
C PHE A 147 20.54 0.97 12.23
N ASN A 148 20.59 0.37 13.42
CA ASN A 148 20.75 1.05 14.70
C ASN A 148 22.13 1.69 14.88
N ARG A 149 23.16 1.20 14.17
CA ARG A 149 24.48 1.82 14.08
C ARG A 149 24.57 2.93 13.02
N GLY A 150 23.48 3.19 12.28
CA GLY A 150 23.46 4.16 11.19
C GLY A 150 24.09 3.64 9.88
N GLU A 151 24.37 2.35 9.77
CA GLU A 151 24.89 1.66 8.60
C GLU A 151 23.74 1.40 7.61
N PHE A 152 23.12 2.51 7.11
CA PHE A 152 21.86 2.42 6.37
C PHE A 152 22.01 1.81 4.96
N TRP A 153 23.20 1.82 4.40
CA TRP A 153 23.45 1.15 3.13
C TRP A 153 23.63 -0.36 3.33
N GLU A 154 24.42 -0.76 4.29
CA GLU A 154 24.71 -2.16 4.62
C GLU A 154 23.44 -2.90 5.06
N GLN A 155 22.59 -2.26 5.89
CA GLN A 155 21.32 -2.84 6.29
C GLN A 155 20.39 -3.08 5.08
N HIS A 156 20.47 -2.23 4.06
CA HIS A 156 19.68 -2.42 2.83
C HIS A 156 20.03 -3.75 2.15
N GLU A 157 21.32 -4.02 1.95
CA GLU A 157 21.78 -5.26 1.33
C GLU A 157 21.39 -6.48 2.16
N THR A 158 21.54 -6.40 3.50
CA THR A 158 21.19 -7.49 4.41
C THR A 158 19.67 -7.75 4.40
N PHE A 159 18.84 -6.72 4.52
CA PHE A 159 17.39 -6.90 4.45
C PHE A 159 16.90 -7.35 3.08
N GLU A 160 17.59 -7.00 2.00
CA GLU A 160 17.23 -7.47 0.66
C GLU A 160 17.31 -8.99 0.56
N HIS A 161 18.31 -9.63 1.17
CA HIS A 161 18.41 -11.08 1.28
C HIS A 161 17.25 -11.66 2.11
N VAL A 162 16.99 -11.07 3.29
CA VAL A 162 15.91 -11.54 4.18
C VAL A 162 14.54 -11.54 3.49
N TRP A 163 14.16 -10.41 2.86
CA TRP A 163 12.83 -10.31 2.25
C TRP A 163 12.69 -11.10 0.94
N ARG A 164 13.78 -11.34 0.24
CA ARG A 164 13.78 -12.13 -1.00
C ARG A 164 13.51 -13.60 -0.70
N ASP A 165 14.05 -14.10 0.42
CA ASP A 165 13.92 -15.50 0.84
C ASP A 165 12.62 -15.75 1.62
N GLU A 166 11.94 -14.71 2.10
CA GLU A 166 10.69 -14.82 2.85
C GLU A 166 9.48 -14.83 1.89
N PRO A 167 8.77 -15.97 1.75
CA PRO A 167 7.61 -16.08 0.86
C PRO A 167 6.34 -15.48 1.46
N GLY A 168 6.25 -15.39 2.79
CA GLY A 168 5.04 -15.01 3.51
C GLY A 168 4.85 -13.49 3.64
N PRO A 169 3.68 -13.05 4.14
CA PRO A 169 3.32 -11.64 4.24
C PRO A 169 4.20 -10.85 5.21
N VAL A 170 4.88 -11.49 6.18
CA VAL A 170 5.83 -10.82 7.08
C VAL A 170 7.01 -10.17 6.33
N ARG A 171 7.29 -10.59 5.10
CA ARG A 171 8.27 -9.94 4.22
C ARG A 171 8.03 -8.43 4.08
N GLN A 172 6.79 -7.98 4.27
CA GLN A 172 6.44 -6.56 4.23
C GLN A 172 7.13 -5.78 5.35
N MET A 173 7.34 -6.40 6.53
CA MET A 173 8.10 -5.78 7.61
C MET A 173 9.54 -5.48 7.18
N TYR A 174 10.23 -6.47 6.63
CA TYR A 174 11.61 -6.30 6.17
C TYR A 174 11.73 -5.24 5.08
N GLN A 175 10.79 -5.24 4.12
CA GLN A 175 10.72 -4.21 3.08
C GLN A 175 10.47 -2.81 3.67
N GLY A 176 9.56 -2.70 4.64
CA GLY A 176 9.25 -1.43 5.31
C GLY A 176 10.45 -0.86 6.04
N ILE A 177 11.12 -1.68 6.85
CA ILE A 177 12.34 -1.29 7.58
C ILE A 177 13.44 -0.86 6.60
N LEU A 178 13.70 -1.68 5.58
CA LEU A 178 14.68 -1.38 4.52
C LEU A 178 14.41 -0.01 3.90
N GLN A 179 13.15 0.29 3.54
CA GLN A 179 12.80 1.58 2.92
C GLN A 179 13.04 2.77 3.86
N VAL A 180 12.78 2.63 5.17
CA VAL A 180 13.08 3.67 6.17
C VAL A 180 14.58 3.92 6.25
N GLY A 181 15.39 2.87 6.36
CA GLY A 181 16.85 3.01 6.43
C GLY A 181 17.43 3.66 5.18
N VAL A 182 16.98 3.24 3.99
CA VAL A 182 17.42 3.88 2.73
C VAL A 182 16.91 5.33 2.64
N ALA A 183 15.73 5.66 3.20
CA ALA A 183 15.27 7.05 3.28
C ALA A 183 16.23 7.91 4.13
N TYR A 184 16.67 7.40 5.28
CA TYR A 184 17.68 8.05 6.12
C TYR A 184 19.01 8.23 5.37
N TYR A 185 19.48 7.21 4.66
CA TYR A 185 20.66 7.30 3.80
C TYR A 185 20.51 8.40 2.73
N GLN A 186 19.36 8.50 2.07
CA GLN A 186 19.11 9.53 1.08
C GLN A 186 19.08 10.94 1.70
N ILE A 187 18.61 11.11 2.93
CA ILE A 187 18.70 12.38 3.67
C ILE A 187 20.17 12.75 3.89
N GLN A 188 21.01 11.81 4.36
CA GLN A 188 22.45 12.03 4.54
C GLN A 188 23.13 12.47 3.21
N ARG A 189 22.65 11.94 2.09
CA ARG A 189 23.11 12.31 0.73
C ARG A 189 22.44 13.56 0.17
N ARG A 190 21.61 14.25 0.93
CA ARG A 190 20.85 15.44 0.52
C ARG A 190 19.92 15.20 -0.68
N ASN A 191 19.47 13.96 -0.88
CA ASN A 191 18.54 13.59 -1.92
C ASN A 191 17.09 13.64 -1.40
N TYR A 192 16.51 14.85 -1.36
CA TYR A 192 15.14 15.09 -0.90
C TYR A 192 14.09 14.23 -1.61
N VAL A 193 14.12 14.19 -2.94
CA VAL A 193 13.13 13.48 -3.75
C VAL A 193 13.21 11.98 -3.50
N GLY A 194 14.43 11.44 -3.42
CA GLY A 194 14.65 10.02 -3.08
C GLY A 194 14.12 9.67 -1.71
N ALA A 195 14.49 10.43 -0.68
CA ALA A 195 14.05 10.22 0.70
C ALA A 195 12.54 10.24 0.83
N ARG A 196 11.86 11.27 0.29
CA ARG A 196 10.40 11.40 0.34
C ARG A 196 9.69 10.20 -0.31
N ARG A 197 10.15 9.76 -1.48
CA ARG A 197 9.57 8.58 -2.16
C ARG A 197 9.75 7.29 -1.36
N LEU A 198 10.85 7.16 -0.65
CA LEU A 198 11.14 5.98 0.16
C LEU A 198 10.26 5.93 1.42
N PHE A 199 10.04 7.05 2.11
CA PHE A 199 9.07 7.11 3.21
C PHE A 199 7.65 6.75 2.75
N GLN A 200 7.19 7.25 1.61
CA GLN A 200 5.89 6.89 1.04
C GLN A 200 5.79 5.38 0.76
N ARG A 201 6.88 4.75 0.29
CA ARG A 201 6.93 3.29 0.09
C ARG A 201 6.97 2.53 1.41
N ALA A 202 7.75 3.00 2.39
CA ALA A 202 7.79 2.39 3.71
C ALA A 202 6.40 2.31 4.33
N TRP A 203 5.61 3.38 4.21
CA TRP A 203 4.24 3.41 4.69
C TRP A 203 3.36 2.32 4.09
N GLN A 204 3.49 2.02 2.78
CA GLN A 204 2.73 0.94 2.12
C GLN A 204 2.96 -0.42 2.76
N TYR A 205 4.19 -0.67 3.21
CA TYR A 205 4.57 -1.94 3.82
C TYR A 205 4.24 -1.98 5.31
N LEU A 206 4.48 -0.89 6.04
CA LEU A 206 4.34 -0.86 7.50
C LEU A 206 2.90 -0.68 7.98
N SER A 207 2.04 -0.01 7.20
CA SER A 207 0.68 0.36 7.64
C SER A 207 -0.24 -0.83 7.92
N ALA A 208 -0.07 -1.94 7.21
CA ALA A 208 -0.89 -3.14 7.36
C ALA A 208 -0.36 -4.13 8.42
N LEU A 209 0.83 -3.88 8.98
CA LEU A 209 1.43 -4.76 10.00
C LEU A 209 0.80 -4.56 11.37
N PRO A 210 0.82 -5.56 12.27
CA PRO A 210 0.47 -5.37 13.67
C PRO A 210 1.48 -4.43 14.36
N ASP A 211 1.11 -3.91 15.53
CA ASP A 211 1.95 -2.98 16.28
C ASP A 211 3.28 -3.60 16.76
N VAL A 212 3.27 -4.91 16.98
CA VAL A 212 4.47 -5.71 17.24
C VAL A 212 4.51 -6.84 16.21
N CYS A 213 5.65 -7.00 15.54
CA CYS A 213 5.84 -8.05 14.54
C CYS A 213 7.25 -8.66 14.72
N GLN A 214 7.31 -9.96 14.99
CA GLN A 214 8.57 -10.69 15.31
C GLN A 214 9.42 -10.00 16.38
N GLY A 215 8.77 -9.42 17.39
CA GLY A 215 9.45 -8.67 18.45
C GLY A 215 9.91 -7.25 18.04
N VAL A 216 9.66 -6.80 16.83
CA VAL A 216 9.93 -5.41 16.41
C VAL A 216 8.75 -4.51 16.78
N ASP A 217 9.01 -3.36 17.42
CA ASP A 217 8.02 -2.33 17.72
C ASP A 217 7.69 -1.53 16.44
N ILE A 218 6.73 -2.05 15.67
CA ILE A 218 6.29 -1.45 14.42
C ILE A 218 5.50 -0.16 14.66
N ALA A 219 4.77 -0.07 15.77
CA ALA A 219 4.05 1.16 16.11
C ALA A 219 5.02 2.32 16.31
N GLN A 220 6.10 2.12 17.06
CA GLN A 220 7.14 3.13 17.26
C GLN A 220 7.88 3.44 15.95
N LEU A 221 8.25 2.43 15.17
CA LEU A 221 8.92 2.63 13.88
C LEU A 221 8.07 3.48 12.93
N ARG A 222 6.75 3.25 12.87
CA ARG A 222 5.80 4.08 12.09
C ARG A 222 5.81 5.53 12.55
N ALA A 223 5.71 5.75 13.87
CA ALA A 223 5.71 7.10 14.44
C ALA A 223 7.02 7.84 14.14
N ASP A 224 8.16 7.18 14.31
CA ASP A 224 9.48 7.75 14.06
C ASP A 224 9.69 8.08 12.57
N ALA A 225 9.26 7.19 11.67
CA ALA A 225 9.34 7.41 10.22
C ALA A 225 8.43 8.57 9.77
N GLN A 226 7.23 8.70 10.35
CA GLN A 226 6.33 9.83 10.08
C GLN A 226 6.92 11.15 10.57
N ALA A 227 7.49 11.18 11.77
CA ALA A 227 8.14 12.38 12.30
C ALA A 227 9.32 12.82 11.41
N ALA A 228 10.14 11.87 10.97
CA ALA A 228 11.25 12.14 10.07
C ALA A 228 10.78 12.63 8.69
N GLN A 229 9.71 12.03 8.14
CA GLN A 229 9.11 12.49 6.88
C GLN A 229 8.55 13.91 7.00
N ALA A 230 7.80 14.20 8.06
CA ALA A 230 7.21 15.52 8.30
C ALA A 230 8.29 16.61 8.40
N GLU A 231 9.38 16.33 9.10
CA GLU A 231 10.51 17.26 9.20
C GLU A 231 11.22 17.44 7.86
N LEU A 232 11.43 16.36 7.10
CA LEU A 232 11.98 16.45 5.74
C LEU A 232 11.13 17.35 4.85
N GLU A 233 9.80 17.20 4.90
CA GLU A 233 8.85 18.00 4.11
C GLU A 233 8.81 19.47 4.58
N ARG A 234 8.92 19.73 5.91
CA ARG A 234 9.01 21.08 6.48
C ARG A 234 10.27 21.82 6.01
N LEU A 235 11.42 21.13 5.95
CA LEU A 235 12.68 21.71 5.50
C LEU A 235 12.70 21.96 3.98
N GLY A 236 12.10 21.07 3.23
CA GLY A 236 12.14 21.11 1.76
C GLY A 236 13.53 20.78 1.19
N PRO A 237 13.67 20.80 -0.16
CA PRO A 237 14.90 20.39 -0.81
C PRO A 237 16.09 21.33 -0.54
N GLU A 238 15.83 22.61 -0.28
CA GLU A 238 16.89 23.62 -0.10
C GLU A 238 17.56 23.53 1.27
N ARG A 239 16.81 23.10 2.30
CA ARG A 239 17.31 23.03 3.67
C ARG A 239 17.50 21.61 4.19
N ILE A 240 17.53 20.61 3.33
CA ILE A 240 17.74 19.21 3.73
C ILE A 240 19.04 19.00 4.53
N ALA A 241 20.04 19.86 4.35
CA ALA A 241 21.29 19.80 5.12
C ALA A 241 21.10 20.14 6.62
N GLU A 242 19.99 20.78 6.98
CA GLU A 242 19.62 21.13 8.36
C GLU A 242 18.82 20.01 9.04
N PHE A 243 18.65 18.84 8.39
CA PHE A 243 17.85 17.75 8.96
C PHE A 243 18.44 17.29 10.28
N PRO A 244 17.62 17.25 11.38
CA PRO A 244 18.09 16.92 12.71
C PRO A 244 18.53 15.46 12.83
N PRO A 245 19.81 15.16 13.16
CA PRO A 245 20.29 13.77 13.26
C PRO A 245 19.56 12.94 14.30
N GLU A 246 18.98 13.57 15.32
CA GLU A 246 18.19 12.91 16.38
C GLU A 246 16.88 12.30 15.88
N LEU A 247 16.45 12.59 14.66
CA LEU A 247 15.32 11.95 14.00
C LEU A 247 15.70 10.64 13.27
N PHE A 248 16.97 10.30 13.18
CA PHE A 248 17.39 8.95 12.78
C PHE A 248 17.24 8.00 13.97
N LYS A 249 15.99 7.64 14.28
CA LYS A 249 15.67 6.82 15.46
C LYS A 249 16.02 5.35 15.25
N PRO A 250 16.56 4.67 16.31
CA PRO A 250 16.83 3.24 16.26
C PRO A 250 15.54 2.43 16.27
N ILE A 251 15.58 1.26 15.65
CA ILE A 251 14.52 0.25 15.72
C ILE A 251 14.55 -0.37 17.12
N ARG A 252 13.37 -0.43 17.75
CA ARG A 252 13.22 -1.04 19.09
C ARG A 252 12.73 -2.47 18.96
N LEU A 253 13.33 -3.32 19.78
CA LEU A 253 12.85 -4.69 20.00
C LEU A 253 12.11 -4.74 21.34
N VAL A 254 10.93 -5.35 21.34
CA VAL A 254 10.11 -5.62 22.52
C VAL A 254 10.19 -7.10 22.86
N LYS A 255 10.16 -7.40 24.15
CA LYS A 255 10.25 -8.79 24.67
C LYS A 255 8.87 -9.43 24.71
#